data_c7902eb057ce5dca9c9d05ef3f234861
#
_entry.id   c7902eb057ce5dca9c9d05ef3f234861
#
_cell.length_a   1.000
_cell.length_b   1.000
_cell.length_c   1.000
_cell.angle_alpha   90.00
_cell.angle_beta   90.00
_cell.angle_gamma   90.00
#
_symmetry.space_group_name_H-M   'P 1'
#
loop_
_entity.id
_entity.type
_entity.pdbx_description
1 polymer ?
#
loop_
_entity_poly.entity_id
_entity_poly.type
_entity_poly.pdbx_seq_one_letter_code
_entity_poly.pdbx_strand_id
1 'polypeptide(L)'
;MGDGTGTGGNTPAGVGAPAGGEPVMVSKWADLDGPVHYTEFGAPGTTVGSPPVVCVHGLGGSYTNWLALAPLLASTSRVLAPDLAGHGRTPLGGRGADVAANRLLLDRFLGEVVGEPVILVGNSMGGLIGMLQAVHRPESVRGLVLLDPALPLRRGDWPEPLVVASFATVILPGLGAWALARRRARVGPAGTVAQTLRLCATDPARIPASAVEALVDIGHERAGMDGVERAYVAAARSVVGRVVRGGPLRRLIRQVDVPTLLVHGSDDRLVPVALARQVAGLRPDWRLAVVPGCGHLPQLEDAAGTAELLTGWWEHTRDAAAAAGASGGVRGALA
;
A
#
# COMPACT_ATOMS: atom_id res chain seq x y z
N MET A 1 -49.26 -4.40 62.96
CA MET A 1 -49.95 -5.25 61.97
C MET A 1 -49.33 -4.98 60.63
N GLY A 2 -48.79 -5.98 59.92
CA GLY A 2 -48.48 -5.97 58.52
C GLY A 2 -46.99 -5.93 58.25
N ASP A 3 -46.43 -7.00 58.20
CA ASP A 3 -45.47 -7.78 57.41
C ASP A 3 -44.97 -7.11 56.13
N GLY A 4 -43.68 -7.02 56.03
CA GLY A 4 -42.95 -6.67 54.82
C GLY A 4 -41.84 -7.69 54.53
N THR A 5 -42.09 -8.60 53.61
CA THR A 5 -41.17 -9.61 53.15
C THR A 5 -40.14 -9.01 52.18
N GLY A 6 -38.86 -9.17 52.49
CA GLY A 6 -37.75 -8.88 51.59
C GLY A 6 -37.66 -9.91 50.46
N THR A 7 -37.48 -9.44 49.24
CA THR A 7 -37.09 -10.25 48.10
C THR A 7 -35.72 -9.79 47.59
N GLY A 8 -34.73 -10.65 47.78
CA GLY A 8 -33.39 -10.45 47.26
C GLY A 8 -33.41 -10.48 45.72
N GLY A 9 -33.01 -9.37 45.15
CA GLY A 9 -32.77 -9.25 43.72
C GLY A 9 -31.44 -9.88 43.33
N ASN A 10 -31.53 -10.96 42.60
CA ASN A 10 -30.42 -11.66 41.99
C ASN A 10 -29.96 -10.85 40.76
N THR A 11 -28.78 -10.24 40.82
CA THR A 11 -28.16 -9.56 39.69
C THR A 11 -27.61 -10.64 38.74
N PRO A 12 -28.06 -10.74 37.49
CA PRO A 12 -27.46 -11.68 36.55
C PRO A 12 -26.04 -11.24 36.21
N ALA A 13 -25.13 -12.19 36.25
CA ALA A 13 -23.72 -12.09 35.84
C ALA A 13 -23.60 -11.49 34.45
N GLY A 14 -22.57 -10.63 34.31
CA GLY A 14 -22.27 -9.94 33.08
C GLY A 14 -22.12 -10.87 31.88
N VAL A 15 -22.91 -10.60 30.89
CA VAL A 15 -22.72 -11.16 29.54
C VAL A 15 -21.43 -10.57 29.00
N GLY A 16 -20.42 -11.44 28.79
CA GLY A 16 -19.16 -11.06 28.17
C GLY A 16 -19.43 -10.42 26.80
N ALA A 17 -18.80 -9.29 26.56
CA ALA A 17 -18.83 -8.63 25.26
C ALA A 17 -18.34 -9.61 24.17
N PRO A 18 -18.97 -9.66 22.96
CA PRO A 18 -18.50 -10.50 21.89
C PRO A 18 -17.12 -10.00 21.43
N ALA A 19 -16.13 -10.84 21.55
CA ALA A 19 -14.83 -10.65 20.88
C ALA A 19 -15.07 -10.81 19.37
N GLY A 20 -15.08 -9.69 18.63
CA GLY A 20 -15.26 -9.70 17.17
C GLY A 20 -16.10 -8.52 16.66
N GLY A 21 -15.78 -7.27 17.08
CA GLY A 21 -16.31 -6.10 16.38
C GLY A 21 -15.70 -6.03 14.98
N GLU A 22 -16.53 -5.74 13.96
CA GLU A 22 -16.04 -5.46 12.61
C GLU A 22 -14.92 -4.41 12.67
N PRO A 23 -13.84 -4.55 11.86
CA PRO A 23 -12.74 -3.61 11.87
C PRO A 23 -13.27 -2.22 11.49
N VAL A 24 -13.14 -1.28 12.43
CA VAL A 24 -13.61 0.09 12.24
C VAL A 24 -12.69 0.78 11.25
N MET A 25 -13.27 1.31 10.16
CA MET A 25 -12.59 2.13 9.19
C MET A 25 -12.93 3.61 9.43
N VAL A 26 -11.92 4.43 9.69
CA VAL A 26 -12.10 5.86 9.98
C VAL A 26 -11.35 6.70 8.98
N SER A 27 -12.08 7.56 8.25
CA SER A 27 -11.53 8.58 7.36
C SER A 27 -11.01 9.76 8.19
N LYS A 28 -9.76 10.18 7.96
CA LYS A 28 -9.08 11.23 8.70
C LYS A 28 -8.34 12.18 7.77
N TRP A 29 -8.00 13.34 8.29
CA TRP A 29 -7.24 14.37 7.58
C TRP A 29 -6.08 14.86 8.45
N ALA A 30 -4.94 15.12 7.80
CA ALA A 30 -3.79 15.79 8.40
C ALA A 30 -3.44 17.02 7.55
N ASP A 31 -2.93 18.06 8.18
CA ASP A 31 -2.36 19.21 7.47
C ASP A 31 -0.86 19.01 7.30
N LEU A 32 -0.44 18.69 6.06
CA LEU A 32 0.96 18.48 5.69
C LEU A 32 1.32 19.41 4.52
N ASP A 33 1.32 20.73 4.73
CA ASP A 33 1.31 21.81 3.74
C ASP A 33 0.07 21.70 2.83
N GLY A 34 -1.08 21.63 3.47
CA GLY A 34 -2.40 21.42 2.92
C GLY A 34 -2.97 20.06 3.28
N PRO A 35 -4.27 19.86 3.04
CA PRO A 35 -4.98 18.68 3.52
C PRO A 35 -4.47 17.39 2.85
N VAL A 36 -4.24 16.38 3.66
CA VAL A 36 -3.91 15.01 3.28
C VAL A 36 -4.90 14.06 3.92
N HIS A 37 -5.66 13.37 3.09
CA HIS A 37 -6.58 12.35 3.52
C HIS A 37 -5.82 11.05 3.81
N TYR A 38 -6.25 10.36 4.85
CA TYR A 38 -5.86 8.97 5.12
C TYR A 38 -6.99 8.20 5.79
N THR A 39 -6.96 6.90 5.62
CA THR A 39 -7.89 6.00 6.31
C THR A 39 -7.13 5.19 7.34
N GLU A 40 -7.67 5.12 8.55
CA GLU A 40 -7.18 4.27 9.62
C GLU A 40 -8.12 3.08 9.80
N PHE A 41 -7.55 1.87 9.86
CA PHE A 41 -8.25 0.61 10.04
C PHE A 41 -7.87 0.01 11.40
N GLY A 42 -8.84 -0.57 12.08
CA GLY A 42 -8.68 -1.23 13.37
C GLY A 42 -9.49 -0.58 14.49
N ALA A 43 -9.74 -1.32 15.57
CA ALA A 43 -10.39 -0.78 16.75
C ALA A 43 -9.42 0.12 17.53
N PRO A 44 -9.91 1.21 18.16
CA PRO A 44 -9.10 2.01 19.07
C PRO A 44 -8.54 1.12 20.19
N GLY A 45 -7.21 1.07 20.31
CA GLY A 45 -6.53 0.31 21.38
C GLY A 45 -5.99 -1.08 20.98
N THR A 46 -6.11 -1.51 19.72
CA THR A 46 -5.66 -2.85 19.25
C THR A 46 -4.12 -3.03 19.23
N THR A 47 -3.33 -2.04 19.60
CA THR A 47 -1.91 -1.97 19.25
C THR A 47 -0.92 -2.10 20.41
N VAL A 48 -1.12 -3.03 21.32
CA VAL A 48 -0.06 -3.30 22.31
C VAL A 48 0.95 -4.27 21.71
N GLY A 49 2.05 -3.75 21.18
CA GLY A 49 3.26 -4.53 20.85
C GLY A 49 3.62 -4.74 19.39
N SER A 50 2.76 -4.41 18.44
CA SER A 50 3.09 -4.51 16.99
C SER A 50 3.31 -3.13 16.39
N PRO A 51 4.32 -2.94 15.50
CA PRO A 51 4.52 -1.66 14.81
C PRO A 51 3.33 -1.34 13.91
N PRO A 52 3.01 -0.04 13.73
CA PRO A 52 1.98 0.35 12.79
C PRO A 52 2.34 -0.05 11.36
N VAL A 53 1.32 -0.35 10.57
CA VAL A 53 1.44 -0.66 9.15
C VAL A 53 0.97 0.55 8.35
N VAL A 54 1.80 1.03 7.42
CA VAL A 54 1.42 2.11 6.51
C VAL A 54 1.37 1.58 5.08
N CYS A 55 0.19 1.70 4.46
CA CYS A 55 -0.13 1.15 3.15
C CYS A 55 -0.13 2.24 2.07
N VAL A 56 0.82 2.20 1.13
CA VAL A 56 1.02 3.21 0.08
C VAL A 56 0.56 2.67 -1.28
N HIS A 57 -0.48 3.27 -1.83
CA HIS A 57 -1.11 2.83 -3.07
C HIS A 57 -0.27 3.10 -4.33
N GLY A 58 -0.63 2.44 -5.43
CA GLY A 58 -0.04 2.60 -6.75
C GLY A 58 -0.54 3.84 -7.52
N LEU A 59 -0.09 3.97 -8.77
CA LEU A 59 -0.48 5.04 -9.68
C LEU A 59 -2.00 5.04 -9.93
N GLY A 60 -2.64 6.17 -9.68
CA GLY A 60 -4.10 6.31 -9.85
C GLY A 60 -4.95 5.66 -8.77
N GLY A 61 -4.32 5.02 -7.77
CA GLY A 61 -4.98 4.40 -6.62
C GLY A 61 -5.35 5.39 -5.51
N SER A 62 -5.77 4.83 -4.38
CA SER A 62 -6.15 5.52 -3.14
C SER A 62 -6.16 4.54 -1.97
N TYR A 63 -6.60 4.99 -0.80
CA TYR A 63 -6.88 4.10 0.35
C TYR A 63 -7.78 2.91 -0.01
N THR A 64 -8.64 3.05 -1.03
CA THR A 64 -9.57 1.98 -1.46
C THR A 64 -8.85 0.73 -1.98
N ASN A 65 -7.61 0.85 -2.42
CA ASN A 65 -6.78 -0.30 -2.80
C ASN A 65 -6.47 -1.25 -1.64
N TRP A 66 -6.74 -0.83 -0.41
CA TRP A 66 -6.41 -1.56 0.81
C TRP A 66 -7.62 -2.15 1.54
N LEU A 67 -8.85 -1.91 1.02
CA LEU A 67 -10.10 -2.30 1.68
C LEU A 67 -10.24 -3.80 1.94
N ALA A 68 -9.60 -4.65 1.14
CA ALA A 68 -9.61 -6.08 1.37
C ALA A 68 -8.48 -6.55 2.30
N LEU A 69 -7.28 -5.96 2.18
CA LEU A 69 -6.11 -6.38 2.97
C LEU A 69 -6.04 -5.71 4.35
N ALA A 70 -6.26 -4.39 4.41
CA ALA A 70 -6.03 -3.63 5.64
C ALA A 70 -6.87 -4.11 6.84
N PRO A 71 -8.14 -4.49 6.72
CA PRO A 71 -8.91 -5.06 7.82
C PRO A 71 -8.30 -6.33 8.41
N LEU A 72 -7.68 -7.18 7.58
CA LEU A 72 -7.03 -8.41 8.01
C LEU A 72 -5.77 -8.12 8.85
N LEU A 73 -4.99 -7.12 8.45
CA LEU A 73 -3.80 -6.67 9.19
C LEU A 73 -4.18 -5.89 10.46
N ALA A 74 -5.33 -5.24 10.46
CA ALA A 74 -5.80 -4.43 11.57
C ALA A 74 -6.20 -5.24 12.81
N SER A 75 -6.27 -6.56 12.71
CA SER A 75 -6.46 -7.46 13.85
C SER A 75 -5.27 -7.46 14.83
N THR A 76 -4.06 -7.13 14.34
CA THR A 76 -2.81 -7.19 15.12
C THR A 76 -2.00 -5.91 15.13
N SER A 77 -2.31 -4.96 14.24
CA SER A 77 -1.54 -3.71 14.06
C SER A 77 -2.46 -2.54 13.76
N ARG A 78 -2.04 -1.35 14.12
CA ARG A 78 -2.66 -0.11 13.62
C ARG A 78 -2.33 0.04 12.15
N VAL A 79 -3.33 0.11 11.26
CA VAL A 79 -3.11 0.19 9.80
C VAL A 79 -3.58 1.54 9.28
N LEU A 80 -2.71 2.24 8.55
CA LEU A 80 -3.01 3.55 7.96
C LEU A 80 -2.76 3.50 6.44
N ALA A 81 -3.68 4.07 5.68
CA ALA A 81 -3.58 4.17 4.24
C ALA A 81 -3.73 5.63 3.79
N PRO A 82 -2.63 6.39 3.64
CA PRO A 82 -2.67 7.75 3.12
C PRO A 82 -2.96 7.78 1.62
N ASP A 83 -3.70 8.80 1.20
CA ASP A 83 -3.84 9.16 -0.21
C ASP A 83 -2.70 10.09 -0.61
N LEU A 84 -1.93 9.73 -1.62
CA LEU A 84 -0.82 10.53 -2.13
C LEU A 84 -1.33 11.83 -2.80
N ALA A 85 -0.45 12.82 -2.97
CA ALA A 85 -0.80 14.11 -3.57
C ALA A 85 -1.46 13.95 -4.95
N GLY A 86 -2.65 14.53 -5.11
CA GLY A 86 -3.46 14.41 -6.33
C GLY A 86 -4.08 13.04 -6.55
N HIS A 87 -4.14 12.17 -5.53
CA HIS A 87 -4.75 10.85 -5.56
C HIS A 87 -5.79 10.72 -4.44
N GLY A 88 -6.71 9.76 -4.58
CA GLY A 88 -7.78 9.57 -3.63
C GLY A 88 -8.53 10.86 -3.33
N ARG A 89 -8.68 11.18 -2.06
CA ARG A 89 -9.29 12.42 -1.58
C ARG A 89 -8.28 13.55 -1.36
N THR A 90 -6.97 13.26 -1.40
CA THR A 90 -5.93 14.28 -1.23
C THR A 90 -5.83 15.15 -2.48
N PRO A 91 -6.12 16.47 -2.41
CA PRO A 91 -5.98 17.35 -3.55
C PRO A 91 -4.51 17.53 -3.92
N LEU A 92 -4.25 17.87 -5.18
CA LEU A 92 -2.90 18.22 -5.62
C LEU A 92 -2.40 19.50 -4.92
N GLY A 93 -3.25 20.54 -4.88
CA GLY A 93 -2.87 21.82 -4.32
C GLY A 93 -1.64 22.39 -5.01
N GLY A 94 -0.72 22.97 -4.23
CA GLY A 94 0.59 23.43 -4.68
C GLY A 94 1.69 22.38 -4.70
N ARG A 95 1.36 21.11 -4.40
CA ARG A 95 2.34 20.02 -4.26
C ARG A 95 2.71 19.41 -5.61
N GLY A 96 3.91 18.81 -5.70
CA GLY A 96 4.25 17.90 -6.77
C GLY A 96 3.56 16.54 -6.59
N ALA A 97 3.29 15.84 -7.70
CA ALA A 97 2.71 14.49 -7.67
C ALA A 97 3.67 13.43 -8.24
N ASP A 98 4.90 13.80 -8.54
CA ASP A 98 5.92 12.82 -8.95
C ASP A 98 6.37 11.93 -7.76
N VAL A 99 7.12 10.88 -8.08
CA VAL A 99 7.57 9.90 -7.07
C VAL A 99 8.40 10.55 -5.95
N ALA A 100 9.21 11.57 -6.26
CA ALA A 100 10.06 12.22 -5.26
C ALA A 100 9.23 13.10 -4.32
N ALA A 101 8.30 13.88 -4.87
CA ALA A 101 7.38 14.71 -4.09
C ALA A 101 6.49 13.86 -3.17
N ASN A 102 5.95 12.75 -3.70
CA ASN A 102 5.14 11.84 -2.89
C ASN A 102 5.97 11.08 -1.83
N ARG A 103 7.26 10.83 -2.06
CA ARG A 103 8.14 10.31 -1.00
C ARG A 103 8.30 11.34 0.12
N LEU A 104 8.46 12.63 -0.20
CA LEU A 104 8.56 13.68 0.80
C LEU A 104 7.25 13.83 1.60
N LEU A 105 6.09 13.71 0.92
CA LEU A 105 4.80 13.70 1.60
C LEU A 105 4.67 12.50 2.55
N LEU A 106 5.09 11.31 2.10
CA LEU A 106 5.11 10.12 2.95
C LEU A 106 6.04 10.29 4.16
N ASP A 107 7.24 10.86 3.97
CA ASP A 107 8.18 11.12 5.05
C ASP A 107 7.55 11.99 6.16
N ARG A 108 6.88 13.07 5.76
CA ARG A 108 6.14 13.92 6.69
C ARG A 108 4.98 13.17 7.36
N PHE A 109 4.21 12.39 6.59
CA PHE A 109 3.13 11.59 7.14
C PHE A 109 3.63 10.61 8.21
N LEU A 110 4.74 9.93 7.95
CA LEU A 110 5.36 9.02 8.92
C LEU A 110 5.83 9.75 10.17
N GLY A 111 6.46 10.91 10.04
CA GLY A 111 6.97 11.69 11.17
C GLY A 111 5.88 12.41 11.97
N GLU A 112 4.92 13.05 11.29
CA GLU A 112 3.96 13.96 11.94
C GLU A 112 2.63 13.29 12.32
N VAL A 113 2.22 12.23 11.59
CA VAL A 113 0.94 11.54 11.83
C VAL A 113 1.12 10.20 12.54
N VAL A 114 2.14 9.43 12.14
CA VAL A 114 2.39 8.12 12.74
C VAL A 114 3.29 8.23 13.97
N GLY A 115 4.41 8.95 13.88
CA GLY A 115 5.30 9.27 14.99
C GLY A 115 6.23 8.15 15.45
N GLU A 116 6.22 6.99 14.80
CA GLU A 116 7.05 5.83 15.13
C GLU A 116 7.41 5.02 13.89
N PRO A 117 8.49 4.21 13.93
CA PRO A 117 8.89 3.39 12.80
C PRO A 117 7.85 2.32 12.43
N VAL A 118 7.57 2.17 11.13
CA VAL A 118 6.46 1.38 10.59
C VAL A 118 6.90 0.13 9.82
N ILE A 119 5.98 -0.81 9.62
CA ILE A 119 6.01 -1.73 8.48
C ILE A 119 5.39 -0.97 7.30
N LEU A 120 6.21 -0.69 6.29
CA LEU A 120 5.78 0.06 5.11
C LEU A 120 5.39 -0.91 4.00
N VAL A 121 4.11 -0.89 3.61
CA VAL A 121 3.57 -1.74 2.54
C VAL A 121 3.29 -0.87 1.32
N GLY A 122 3.90 -1.17 0.18
CA GLY A 122 3.72 -0.38 -1.02
C GLY A 122 3.38 -1.21 -2.25
N ASN A 123 2.28 -0.86 -2.94
CA ASN A 123 1.94 -1.48 -4.23
C ASN A 123 2.43 -0.62 -5.40
N SER A 124 3.06 -1.25 -6.40
CA SER A 124 3.44 -0.61 -7.66
C SER A 124 4.29 0.67 -7.46
N MET A 125 3.78 1.85 -7.81
CA MET A 125 4.40 3.14 -7.52
C MET A 125 4.63 3.34 -6.01
N GLY A 126 3.70 2.89 -5.17
CA GLY A 126 3.84 2.92 -3.72
C GLY A 126 5.03 2.09 -3.23
N GLY A 127 5.31 0.96 -3.86
CA GLY A 127 6.51 0.16 -3.60
C GLY A 127 7.80 0.89 -3.98
N LEU A 128 7.81 1.61 -5.11
CA LEU A 128 8.95 2.46 -5.49
C LEU A 128 9.15 3.61 -4.51
N ILE A 129 8.07 4.24 -4.04
CA ILE A 129 8.12 5.28 -3.02
C ILE A 129 8.65 4.69 -1.70
N GLY A 130 8.19 3.49 -1.31
CA GLY A 130 8.65 2.77 -0.12
C GLY A 130 10.14 2.42 -0.17
N MET A 131 10.66 1.97 -1.31
CA MET A 131 12.11 1.75 -1.50
C MET A 131 12.91 3.05 -1.33
N LEU A 132 12.42 4.15 -1.88
CA LEU A 132 13.06 5.47 -1.70
C LEU A 132 13.01 5.91 -0.24
N GLN A 133 11.90 5.72 0.46
CA GLN A 133 11.78 6.05 1.88
C GLN A 133 12.75 5.23 2.72
N ALA A 134 12.81 3.92 2.51
CA ALA A 134 13.72 3.03 3.23
C ALA A 134 15.20 3.35 3.02
N VAL A 135 15.58 3.89 1.86
CA VAL A 135 16.98 4.34 1.60
C VAL A 135 17.28 5.69 2.21
N HIS A 136 16.34 6.65 2.16
CA HIS A 136 16.60 8.01 2.65
C HIS A 136 16.36 8.18 4.16
N ARG A 137 15.46 7.38 4.73
CA ARG A 137 15.03 7.43 6.13
C ARG A 137 14.82 6.02 6.68
N PRO A 138 15.88 5.19 6.72
CA PRO A 138 15.78 3.78 7.15
C PRO A 138 15.25 3.67 8.59
N GLU A 139 15.53 4.65 9.45
CA GLU A 139 15.04 4.70 10.82
C GLU A 139 13.50 4.80 10.92
N SER A 140 12.82 5.24 9.87
CA SER A 140 11.36 5.32 9.84
C SER A 140 10.68 4.00 9.39
N VAL A 141 11.48 3.01 8.93
CA VAL A 141 10.96 1.77 8.33
C VAL A 141 11.54 0.56 9.05
N ARG A 142 10.74 -0.13 9.85
CA ARG A 142 11.12 -1.39 10.52
C ARG A 142 11.16 -2.58 9.56
N GLY A 143 10.32 -2.55 8.54
CA GLY A 143 10.24 -3.55 7.50
C GLY A 143 9.54 -3.02 6.27
N LEU A 144 9.94 -3.48 5.09
CA LEU A 144 9.41 -3.05 3.81
C LEU A 144 8.72 -4.23 3.11
N VAL A 145 7.47 -4.04 2.73
CA VAL A 145 6.71 -5.01 1.94
C VAL A 145 6.39 -4.38 0.58
N LEU A 146 6.82 -5.04 -0.46
CA LEU A 146 6.69 -4.60 -1.85
C LEU A 146 5.69 -5.52 -2.55
N LEU A 147 4.50 -4.99 -2.89
CA LEU A 147 3.47 -5.71 -3.63
C LEU A 147 3.52 -5.26 -5.10
N ASP A 148 3.95 -6.14 -5.99
CA ASP A 148 4.08 -5.86 -7.43
C ASP A 148 4.73 -4.48 -7.70
N PRO A 149 5.90 -4.19 -7.11
CA PRO A 149 6.48 -2.85 -7.16
C PRO A 149 6.92 -2.48 -8.59
N ALA A 150 7.00 -1.18 -8.88
CA ALA A 150 7.60 -0.70 -10.11
C ALA A 150 9.09 -1.05 -10.12
N LEU A 151 9.50 -1.97 -11.01
CA LEU A 151 10.84 -2.55 -11.09
C LEU A 151 11.59 -2.12 -12.36
N PRO A 152 12.94 -2.17 -12.37
CA PRO A 152 13.73 -1.75 -13.52
C PRO A 152 13.52 -2.70 -14.70
N LEU A 153 13.08 -2.16 -15.84
CA LEU A 153 12.93 -2.91 -17.09
C LEU A 153 14.27 -3.49 -17.57
N ARG A 154 14.16 -4.63 -18.24
CA ARG A 154 15.25 -5.29 -18.94
C ARG A 154 14.83 -5.59 -20.38
N ARG A 155 15.80 -5.68 -21.30
CA ARG A 155 15.53 -6.15 -22.67
C ARG A 155 14.95 -7.56 -22.62
N GLY A 156 13.79 -7.74 -23.25
CA GLY A 156 13.07 -9.02 -23.31
C GLY A 156 11.94 -9.16 -22.27
N ASP A 157 11.98 -8.43 -21.17
CA ASP A 157 10.97 -8.50 -20.09
C ASP A 157 10.11 -7.23 -20.10
N TRP A 158 9.36 -7.00 -21.16
CA TRP A 158 8.49 -5.85 -21.33
C TRP A 158 7.08 -6.13 -20.78
N PRO A 159 6.39 -5.12 -20.27
CA PRO A 159 4.95 -5.21 -20.00
C PRO A 159 4.18 -5.60 -21.27
N GLU A 160 2.95 -6.06 -21.10
CA GLU A 160 2.09 -6.33 -22.26
C GLU A 160 1.98 -5.12 -23.21
N PRO A 161 1.88 -5.33 -24.54
CA PRO A 161 1.82 -4.23 -25.51
C PRO A 161 0.72 -3.20 -25.23
N LEU A 162 -0.44 -3.65 -24.74
CA LEU A 162 -1.54 -2.77 -24.35
C LEU A 162 -1.17 -1.84 -23.19
N VAL A 163 -0.41 -2.36 -22.21
CA VAL A 163 0.12 -1.57 -21.09
C VAL A 163 1.08 -0.51 -21.59
N VAL A 164 2.03 -0.92 -22.44
CA VAL A 164 3.02 -0.01 -23.05
C VAL A 164 2.31 1.12 -23.83
N ALA A 165 1.34 0.77 -24.68
CA ALA A 165 0.58 1.75 -25.47
C ALA A 165 -0.21 2.73 -24.57
N SER A 166 -0.83 2.21 -23.49
CA SER A 166 -1.58 3.02 -22.51
C SER A 166 -0.67 4.05 -21.83
N PHE A 167 0.49 3.63 -21.35
CA PHE A 167 1.45 4.54 -20.73
C PHE A 167 2.07 5.51 -21.72
N ALA A 168 2.42 5.05 -22.94
CA ALA A 168 2.95 5.91 -23.99
C ALA A 168 2.02 7.09 -24.28
N THR A 169 0.70 6.83 -24.40
CA THR A 169 -0.30 7.89 -24.61
C THR A 169 -0.34 8.88 -23.45
N VAL A 170 -0.32 8.39 -22.21
CA VAL A 170 -0.41 9.23 -21.00
C VAL A 170 0.82 10.10 -20.81
N ILE A 171 2.02 9.60 -21.11
CA ILE A 171 3.26 10.34 -20.90
C ILE A 171 3.59 11.36 -22.01
N LEU A 172 2.81 11.43 -23.11
CA LEU A 172 3.04 12.39 -24.19
C LEU A 172 2.97 13.83 -23.68
N PRO A 173 3.98 14.67 -23.95
CA PRO A 173 3.98 16.07 -23.56
C PRO A 173 2.79 16.83 -24.16
N GLY A 174 2.10 17.64 -23.33
CA GLY A 174 0.96 18.46 -23.75
C GLY A 174 -0.34 17.70 -23.98
N LEU A 175 -0.30 16.42 -24.37
CA LEU A 175 -1.49 15.66 -24.77
C LEU A 175 -1.98 14.69 -23.70
N GLY A 176 -1.11 14.19 -22.82
CA GLY A 176 -1.45 13.10 -21.90
C GLY A 176 -2.61 13.43 -20.96
N ALA A 177 -2.62 14.62 -20.34
CA ALA A 177 -3.69 15.02 -19.44
C ALA A 177 -5.03 15.21 -20.18
N TRP A 178 -5.00 15.82 -21.37
CA TRP A 178 -6.20 15.98 -22.21
C TRP A 178 -6.76 14.64 -22.67
N ALA A 179 -5.91 13.72 -23.13
CA ALA A 179 -6.32 12.40 -23.58
C ALA A 179 -6.94 11.59 -22.42
N LEU A 180 -6.35 11.68 -21.22
CA LEU A 180 -6.87 11.03 -20.02
C LEU A 180 -8.22 11.62 -19.60
N ALA A 181 -8.36 12.96 -19.58
CA ALA A 181 -9.63 13.63 -19.26
C ALA A 181 -10.72 13.25 -20.27
N ARG A 182 -10.41 13.26 -21.58
CA ARG A 182 -11.36 12.86 -22.63
C ARG A 182 -11.76 11.39 -22.51
N ARG A 183 -10.82 10.50 -22.19
CA ARG A 183 -11.14 9.07 -21.96
C ARG A 183 -12.06 8.91 -20.76
N ARG A 184 -11.75 9.55 -19.63
CA ARG A 184 -12.58 9.49 -18.42
C ARG A 184 -13.99 10.04 -18.64
N ALA A 185 -14.10 11.17 -19.33
CA ALA A 185 -15.40 11.76 -19.67
C ALA A 185 -16.25 10.82 -20.54
N ARG A 186 -15.62 10.02 -21.41
CA ARG A 186 -16.31 9.08 -22.30
C ARG A 186 -16.81 7.83 -21.59
N VAL A 187 -15.97 7.24 -20.70
CA VAL A 187 -16.28 5.95 -20.08
C VAL A 187 -16.85 6.06 -18.67
N GLY A 188 -16.75 7.23 -18.06
CA GLY A 188 -17.18 7.49 -16.69
C GLY A 188 -16.32 6.80 -15.62
N PRO A 189 -16.62 7.04 -14.33
CA PRO A 189 -15.88 6.43 -13.22
C PRO A 189 -15.96 4.91 -13.21
N ALA A 190 -17.16 4.33 -13.30
CA ALA A 190 -17.35 2.89 -13.33
C ALA A 190 -16.62 2.22 -14.49
N GLY A 191 -16.72 2.80 -15.71
CA GLY A 191 -15.99 2.29 -16.87
C GLY A 191 -14.48 2.41 -16.73
N THR A 192 -13.98 3.47 -16.08
CA THR A 192 -12.56 3.63 -15.79
C THR A 192 -12.06 2.57 -14.81
N VAL A 193 -12.80 2.32 -13.72
CA VAL A 193 -12.48 1.26 -12.74
C VAL A 193 -12.49 -0.11 -13.42
N ALA A 194 -13.56 -0.44 -14.16
CA ALA A 194 -13.66 -1.72 -14.86
C ALA A 194 -12.50 -1.95 -15.83
N GLN A 195 -12.07 -0.92 -16.59
CA GLN A 195 -10.91 -1.02 -17.48
C GLN A 195 -9.60 -1.20 -16.71
N THR A 196 -9.43 -0.50 -15.58
CA THR A 196 -8.24 -0.62 -14.73
C THR A 196 -8.15 -2.01 -14.13
N LEU A 197 -9.24 -2.52 -13.57
CA LEU A 197 -9.26 -3.86 -12.97
C LEU A 197 -9.00 -4.97 -14.02
N ARG A 198 -9.56 -4.86 -15.23
CA ARG A 198 -9.23 -5.82 -16.31
C ARG A 198 -7.77 -5.79 -16.72
N LEU A 199 -7.10 -4.65 -16.60
CA LEU A 199 -5.67 -4.53 -16.91
C LEU A 199 -4.81 -5.07 -15.79
N CYS A 200 -5.18 -4.79 -14.54
CA CYS A 200 -4.35 -5.06 -13.36
C CYS A 200 -4.63 -6.44 -12.75
N ALA A 201 -5.87 -6.89 -12.74
CA ALA A 201 -6.25 -8.16 -12.13
C ALA A 201 -6.26 -9.31 -13.15
N THR A 202 -5.89 -10.50 -12.70
CA THR A 202 -6.05 -11.73 -13.49
C THR A 202 -7.52 -12.11 -13.57
N ASP A 203 -8.21 -12.08 -12.42
CA ASP A 203 -9.64 -12.30 -12.32
C ASP A 203 -10.30 -11.20 -11.45
N PRO A 204 -10.88 -10.16 -12.08
CA PRO A 204 -11.58 -9.10 -11.37
C PRO A 204 -12.74 -9.59 -10.49
N ALA A 205 -13.31 -10.77 -10.73
CA ALA A 205 -14.39 -11.31 -9.92
C ALA A 205 -13.93 -11.75 -8.51
N ARG A 206 -12.66 -11.94 -8.30
CA ARG A 206 -12.06 -12.24 -6.97
C ARG A 206 -12.01 -11.00 -6.07
N ILE A 207 -12.10 -9.80 -6.64
CA ILE A 207 -12.08 -8.55 -5.88
C ILE A 207 -13.44 -8.36 -5.22
N PRO A 208 -13.50 -8.09 -3.89
CA PRO A 208 -14.76 -7.87 -3.20
C PRO A 208 -15.59 -6.76 -3.84
N ALA A 209 -16.90 -7.01 -4.03
CA ALA A 209 -17.81 -6.04 -4.66
C ALA A 209 -17.79 -4.67 -3.93
N SER A 210 -17.75 -4.68 -2.59
CA SER A 210 -17.65 -3.46 -1.78
C SER A 210 -16.38 -2.66 -2.06
N ALA A 211 -15.26 -3.32 -2.35
CA ALA A 211 -14.03 -2.63 -2.75
C ALA A 211 -14.16 -2.02 -4.16
N VAL A 212 -14.83 -2.72 -5.09
CA VAL A 212 -15.10 -2.19 -6.44
C VAL A 212 -16.04 -0.98 -6.38
N GLU A 213 -17.10 -1.04 -5.56
CA GLU A 213 -18.01 0.09 -5.32
C GLU A 213 -17.26 1.29 -4.77
N ALA A 214 -16.45 1.11 -3.75
CA ALA A 214 -15.64 2.20 -3.18
C ALA A 214 -14.63 2.81 -4.18
N LEU A 215 -14.05 2.00 -5.07
CA LEU A 215 -13.21 2.49 -6.18
C LEU A 215 -14.01 3.36 -7.14
N VAL A 216 -15.25 3.00 -7.44
CA VAL A 216 -16.15 3.79 -8.30
C VAL A 216 -16.57 5.08 -7.61
N ASP A 217 -16.90 5.05 -6.33
CA ASP A 217 -17.29 6.22 -5.54
C ASP A 217 -16.16 7.25 -5.47
N ILE A 218 -14.93 6.82 -5.18
CA ILE A 218 -13.74 7.69 -5.27
C ILE A 218 -13.58 8.24 -6.70
N GLY A 219 -13.89 7.46 -7.72
CA GLY A 219 -13.89 7.90 -9.11
C GLY A 219 -14.87 9.06 -9.34
N HIS A 220 -16.06 8.99 -8.74
CA HIS A 220 -17.07 10.07 -8.79
C HIS A 220 -16.62 11.31 -8.02
N GLU A 221 -16.14 11.16 -6.78
CA GLU A 221 -15.61 12.27 -5.97
C GLU A 221 -14.49 13.02 -6.72
N ARG A 222 -13.59 12.28 -7.36
CA ARG A 222 -12.43 12.85 -8.09
C ARG A 222 -12.82 13.52 -9.40
N ALA A 223 -13.97 13.21 -9.98
CA ALA A 223 -14.40 13.83 -11.25
C ALA A 223 -14.55 15.36 -11.16
N GLY A 224 -14.80 15.90 -9.95
CA GLY A 224 -14.89 17.34 -9.68
C GLY A 224 -13.61 17.97 -9.11
N MET A 225 -12.52 17.22 -8.94
CA MET A 225 -11.29 17.73 -8.33
C MET A 225 -10.31 18.28 -9.37
N ASP A 226 -9.76 19.45 -9.10
CA ASP A 226 -8.77 20.07 -9.96
C ASP A 226 -7.42 19.34 -9.96
N GLY A 227 -6.80 19.25 -11.13
CA GLY A 227 -5.43 18.77 -11.29
C GLY A 227 -5.26 17.26 -11.25
N VAL A 228 -6.33 16.47 -11.21
CA VAL A 228 -6.29 14.99 -11.15
C VAL A 228 -5.49 14.38 -12.29
N GLU A 229 -5.74 14.82 -13.53
CA GLU A 229 -5.03 14.32 -14.70
C GLU A 229 -3.58 14.79 -14.72
N ARG A 230 -3.31 16.02 -14.29
CA ARG A 230 -1.93 16.55 -14.18
C ARG A 230 -1.12 15.76 -13.16
N ALA A 231 -1.72 15.45 -12.00
CA ALA A 231 -1.10 14.63 -10.96
C ALA A 231 -0.78 13.23 -11.49
N TYR A 232 -1.77 12.58 -12.12
CA TYR A 232 -1.60 11.25 -12.70
C TYR A 232 -0.47 11.22 -13.74
N VAL A 233 -0.45 12.20 -14.66
CA VAL A 233 0.58 12.29 -15.72
C VAL A 233 1.96 12.55 -15.12
N ALA A 234 2.08 13.44 -14.13
CA ALA A 234 3.35 13.70 -13.45
C ALA A 234 3.90 12.45 -12.76
N ALA A 235 3.05 11.75 -12.02
CA ALA A 235 3.38 10.50 -11.37
C ALA A 235 3.78 9.41 -12.39
N ALA A 236 2.99 9.21 -13.45
CA ALA A 236 3.25 8.23 -14.51
C ALA A 236 4.59 8.48 -15.19
N ARG A 237 4.89 9.72 -15.59
CA ARG A 237 6.18 10.09 -16.17
C ARG A 237 7.34 9.81 -15.24
N SER A 238 7.17 10.10 -13.96
CA SER A 238 8.20 9.88 -12.96
C SER A 238 8.48 8.38 -12.75
N VAL A 239 7.44 7.54 -12.70
CA VAL A 239 7.57 6.08 -12.61
C VAL A 239 8.23 5.53 -13.88
N VAL A 240 7.67 5.81 -15.05
CA VAL A 240 8.18 5.30 -16.33
C VAL A 240 9.64 5.72 -16.53
N GLY A 241 9.98 6.98 -16.25
CA GLY A 241 11.35 7.47 -16.37
C GLY A 241 12.35 6.73 -15.48
N ARG A 242 11.96 6.27 -14.28
CA ARG A 242 12.82 5.47 -13.40
C ARG A 242 12.93 4.02 -13.83
N VAL A 243 11.81 3.42 -14.22
CA VAL A 243 11.72 2.03 -14.65
C VAL A 243 12.54 1.81 -15.94
N VAL A 244 12.38 2.69 -16.93
CA VAL A 244 13.09 2.60 -18.23
C VAL A 244 14.60 2.85 -18.06
N ARG A 245 15.00 3.82 -17.24
CA ARG A 245 16.42 4.09 -16.97
C ARG A 245 17.11 3.00 -16.15
N GLY A 246 16.42 2.04 -15.61
CA GLY A 246 16.84 0.82 -14.93
C GLY A 246 18.09 0.86 -14.04
N GLY A 247 19.21 1.42 -14.49
CA GLY A 247 20.47 1.47 -13.77
C GLY A 247 20.40 2.19 -12.41
N PRO A 248 19.89 3.44 -12.33
CA PRO A 248 19.68 4.13 -11.07
C PRO A 248 18.72 3.38 -10.14
N LEU A 249 17.66 2.78 -10.68
CA LEU A 249 16.71 2.00 -9.88
C LEU A 249 17.34 0.72 -9.31
N ARG A 250 18.19 0.02 -10.09
CA ARG A 250 18.97 -1.11 -9.56
C ARG A 250 19.93 -0.70 -8.45
N ARG A 251 20.53 0.50 -8.53
CA ARG A 251 21.37 1.03 -7.45
C ARG A 251 20.55 1.30 -6.20
N LEU A 252 19.38 1.92 -6.34
CA LEU A 252 18.44 2.14 -5.23
C LEU A 252 18.07 0.82 -4.54
N ILE A 253 17.70 -0.21 -5.30
CA ILE A 253 17.34 -1.53 -4.76
C ILE A 253 18.48 -2.13 -3.92
N ARG A 254 19.74 -1.95 -4.34
CA ARG A 254 20.90 -2.43 -3.57
C ARG A 254 21.14 -1.64 -2.28
N GLN A 255 20.66 -0.42 -2.19
CA GLN A 255 20.83 0.46 -1.03
C GLN A 255 19.74 0.29 0.04
N VAL A 256 18.67 -0.43 -0.25
CA VAL A 256 17.64 -0.72 0.76
C VAL A 256 18.23 -1.64 1.81
N ASP A 257 18.39 -1.16 3.04
CA ASP A 257 19.05 -1.87 4.14
C ASP A 257 18.06 -2.15 5.30
N VAL A 258 16.83 -2.45 4.97
CA VAL A 258 15.80 -2.88 5.92
C VAL A 258 15.27 -4.26 5.52
N PRO A 259 14.80 -5.08 6.48
CA PRO A 259 14.16 -6.35 6.15
C PRO A 259 13.07 -6.14 5.10
N THR A 260 13.09 -6.92 4.02
CA THR A 260 12.20 -6.70 2.88
C THR A 260 11.53 -8.00 2.43
N LEU A 261 10.20 -7.94 2.26
CA LEU A 261 9.39 -8.94 1.59
C LEU A 261 8.97 -8.42 0.21
N LEU A 262 9.26 -9.19 -0.83
CA LEU A 262 8.80 -8.92 -2.20
C LEU A 262 7.71 -9.94 -2.55
N VAL A 263 6.46 -9.48 -2.68
CA VAL A 263 5.32 -10.27 -3.12
C VAL A 263 4.99 -9.89 -4.56
N HIS A 264 4.77 -10.87 -5.42
CA HIS A 264 4.50 -10.61 -6.83
C HIS A 264 3.50 -11.60 -7.42
N GLY A 265 2.48 -11.09 -8.11
CA GLY A 265 1.54 -11.93 -8.85
C GLY A 265 2.21 -12.65 -10.03
N SER A 266 1.91 -13.95 -10.22
CA SER A 266 2.51 -14.72 -11.32
C SER A 266 2.09 -14.20 -12.70
N ASP A 267 0.91 -13.59 -12.79
CA ASP A 267 0.25 -13.17 -14.02
C ASP A 267 0.16 -11.64 -14.15
N ASP A 268 1.06 -10.92 -13.43
CA ASP A 268 1.14 -9.46 -13.52
C ASP A 268 1.54 -9.02 -14.94
N ARG A 269 0.60 -8.34 -15.62
CA ARG A 269 0.77 -7.82 -16.99
C ARG A 269 1.47 -6.48 -17.03
N LEU A 270 1.49 -5.75 -15.90
CA LEU A 270 2.10 -4.43 -15.79
C LEU A 270 3.60 -4.53 -15.48
N VAL A 271 3.94 -5.40 -14.55
CA VAL A 271 5.32 -5.64 -14.11
C VAL A 271 5.57 -7.15 -14.19
N PRO A 272 6.13 -7.68 -15.29
CA PRO A 272 6.35 -9.11 -15.43
C PRO A 272 7.08 -9.73 -14.24
N VAL A 273 6.61 -10.86 -13.74
CA VAL A 273 7.18 -11.58 -12.57
C VAL A 273 8.66 -11.93 -12.76
N ALA A 274 9.13 -12.02 -14.01
CA ALA A 274 10.55 -12.19 -14.33
C ALA A 274 11.42 -11.06 -13.75
N LEU A 275 10.90 -9.82 -13.67
CA LEU A 275 11.61 -8.69 -13.06
C LEU A 275 11.74 -8.86 -11.52
N ALA A 276 10.71 -9.38 -10.86
CA ALA A 276 10.77 -9.68 -9.42
C ALA A 276 11.82 -10.77 -9.12
N ARG A 277 11.86 -11.83 -9.95
CA ARG A 277 12.88 -12.89 -9.83
C ARG A 277 14.30 -12.36 -10.05
N GLN A 278 14.48 -11.40 -10.96
CA GLN A 278 15.78 -10.74 -11.15
C GLN A 278 16.17 -9.89 -9.93
N VAL A 279 15.22 -9.17 -9.34
CA VAL A 279 15.46 -8.40 -8.11
C VAL A 279 15.82 -9.32 -6.96
N ALA A 280 15.15 -10.44 -6.80
CA ALA A 280 15.51 -11.44 -5.79
C ALA A 280 16.94 -11.99 -6.00
N GLY A 281 17.39 -12.14 -7.25
CA GLY A 281 18.79 -12.46 -7.56
C GLY A 281 19.79 -11.34 -7.23
N LEU A 282 19.36 -10.07 -7.25
CA LEU A 282 20.18 -8.92 -6.82
C LEU A 282 20.20 -8.75 -5.29
N ARG A 283 19.18 -9.24 -4.60
CA ARG A 283 18.94 -9.14 -3.16
C ARG A 283 18.53 -10.50 -2.61
N PRO A 284 19.50 -11.42 -2.46
CA PRO A 284 19.24 -12.75 -1.94
C PRO A 284 18.82 -12.75 -0.45
N ASP A 285 19.01 -11.64 0.23
CA ASP A 285 18.55 -11.35 1.59
C ASP A 285 17.04 -10.97 1.64
N TRP A 286 16.42 -10.62 0.50
CA TRP A 286 14.99 -10.37 0.42
C TRP A 286 14.22 -11.67 0.26
N ARG A 287 13.11 -11.80 0.97
CA ARG A 287 12.19 -12.91 0.74
C ARG A 287 11.31 -12.59 -0.47
N LEU A 288 11.37 -13.42 -1.51
CA LEU A 288 10.43 -13.37 -2.64
C LEU A 288 9.30 -14.37 -2.41
N ALA A 289 8.04 -13.90 -2.52
CA ALA A 289 6.84 -14.73 -2.60
C ALA A 289 6.11 -14.45 -3.92
N VAL A 290 5.90 -15.48 -4.72
CA VAL A 290 5.11 -15.39 -5.97
C VAL A 290 3.72 -15.94 -5.70
N VAL A 291 2.67 -15.13 -5.93
CA VAL A 291 1.27 -15.52 -5.74
C VAL A 291 0.73 -16.10 -7.03
N PRO A 292 0.43 -17.40 -7.08
CA PRO A 292 -0.03 -18.06 -8.31
C PRO A 292 -1.40 -17.52 -8.76
N GLY A 293 -1.59 -17.33 -10.06
CA GLY A 293 -2.86 -16.90 -10.65
C GLY A 293 -3.32 -15.52 -10.18
N CYS A 294 -2.41 -14.67 -9.72
CA CYS A 294 -2.69 -13.30 -9.27
C CYS A 294 -2.03 -12.30 -10.23
N GLY A 295 -2.70 -11.18 -10.45
CA GLY A 295 -2.21 -10.06 -11.24
C GLY A 295 -1.45 -9.03 -10.41
N HIS A 296 -1.60 -7.76 -10.77
CA HIS A 296 -0.90 -6.60 -10.19
C HIS A 296 -1.46 -6.13 -8.83
N LEU A 297 -2.55 -6.72 -8.36
CA LEU A 297 -3.28 -6.27 -7.17
C LEU A 297 -3.49 -7.40 -6.14
N PRO A 298 -2.43 -8.07 -5.64
CA PRO A 298 -2.57 -9.17 -4.68
C PRO A 298 -3.32 -8.73 -3.42
N GLN A 299 -3.20 -7.49 -2.99
CA GLN A 299 -3.93 -6.91 -1.87
C GLN A 299 -5.46 -6.84 -2.07
N LEU A 300 -5.93 -7.02 -3.29
CA LEU A 300 -7.36 -7.06 -3.64
C LEU A 300 -7.80 -8.44 -4.17
N GLU A 301 -6.97 -9.09 -5.01
CA GLU A 301 -7.30 -10.38 -5.63
C GLU A 301 -7.12 -11.57 -4.69
N ASP A 302 -6.12 -11.49 -3.80
CA ASP A 302 -5.80 -12.54 -2.80
C ASP A 302 -5.38 -11.88 -1.48
N ALA A 303 -6.30 -11.12 -0.90
CA ALA A 303 -6.04 -10.37 0.33
C ALA A 303 -5.69 -11.27 1.51
N ALA A 304 -6.35 -12.43 1.64
CA ALA A 304 -6.11 -13.39 2.73
C ALA A 304 -4.70 -14.01 2.63
N GLY A 305 -4.33 -14.58 1.47
CA GLY A 305 -3.00 -15.13 1.25
C GLY A 305 -1.92 -14.04 1.36
N THR A 306 -2.20 -12.82 0.90
CA THR A 306 -1.29 -11.68 1.07
C THR A 306 -1.10 -11.33 2.54
N ALA A 307 -2.16 -11.30 3.36
CA ALA A 307 -2.08 -11.05 4.79
C ALA A 307 -1.25 -12.12 5.52
N GLU A 308 -1.46 -13.39 5.21
CA GLU A 308 -0.69 -14.51 5.77
C GLU A 308 0.80 -14.39 5.43
N LEU A 309 1.14 -14.06 4.19
CA LEU A 309 2.52 -13.85 3.76
C LEU A 309 3.19 -12.70 4.54
N LEU A 310 2.50 -11.58 4.72
CA LEU A 310 3.01 -10.43 5.47
C LEU A 310 3.21 -10.76 6.94
N THR A 311 2.19 -11.34 7.58
CA THR A 311 2.20 -11.65 9.01
C THR A 311 3.30 -12.67 9.32
N GLY A 312 3.34 -13.80 8.60
CA GLY A 312 4.34 -14.83 8.81
C GLY A 312 5.76 -14.39 8.52
N TRP A 313 5.95 -13.49 7.50
CA TRP A 313 7.26 -12.88 7.26
C TRP A 313 7.68 -11.97 8.41
N TRP A 314 6.78 -11.15 8.92
CA TRP A 314 7.08 -10.21 9.99
C TRP A 314 7.41 -10.93 11.31
N GLU A 315 6.64 -11.96 11.68
CA GLU A 315 6.91 -12.80 12.85
C GLU A 315 8.30 -13.42 12.78
N HIS A 316 8.64 -14.06 11.66
CA HIS A 316 9.97 -14.63 11.43
C HIS A 316 11.10 -13.59 11.52
N THR A 317 10.89 -12.39 10.94
CA THR A 317 11.87 -11.30 10.95
C THR A 317 12.13 -10.79 12.37
N ARG A 318 11.06 -10.62 13.16
CA ARG A 318 11.15 -10.20 14.56
C ARG A 318 11.88 -11.22 15.42
N ASP A 319 11.57 -12.49 15.25
CA ASP A 319 12.17 -13.58 16.04
C ASP A 319 13.67 -13.74 15.71
N ALA A 320 14.05 -13.59 14.44
CA ALA A 320 15.45 -13.59 14.02
C ALA A 320 16.23 -12.41 14.64
N ALA A 321 15.63 -11.20 14.69
CA ALA A 321 16.24 -10.04 15.31
C ALA A 321 16.41 -10.22 16.84
N ALA A 322 15.42 -10.79 17.51
CA ALA A 322 15.47 -11.08 18.94
C ALA A 322 16.57 -12.12 19.26
N ALA A 323 16.70 -13.17 18.46
CA ALA A 323 17.76 -14.17 18.62
C ALA A 323 19.16 -13.60 18.41
N ALA A 324 19.34 -12.72 17.42
CA ALA A 324 20.62 -12.03 17.16
C ALA A 324 21.02 -11.10 18.33
N GLY A 325 20.04 -10.37 18.90
CA GLY A 325 20.27 -9.52 20.09
C GLY A 325 20.67 -10.31 21.33
N ALA A 326 20.03 -11.47 21.55
CA ALA A 326 20.36 -12.35 22.68
C ALA A 326 21.76 -12.96 22.58
N SER A 327 22.22 -13.32 21.39
CA SER A 327 23.56 -13.90 21.16
C SER A 327 24.68 -12.84 21.23
N GLY A 328 24.40 -11.56 20.94
CA GLY A 328 25.34 -10.44 21.06
C GLY A 328 25.62 -10.05 22.51
N GLY A 329 24.64 -10.16 23.41
CA GLY A 329 24.75 -9.84 24.82
C GLY A 329 25.67 -10.78 25.63
N VAL A 330 25.84 -12.02 25.21
CA VAL A 330 26.66 -13.02 25.90
C VAL A 330 28.16 -12.82 25.65
N ARG A 331 28.57 -12.19 24.55
CA ARG A 331 29.99 -11.93 24.24
C ARG A 331 30.58 -10.70 24.95
N GLY A 332 29.75 -9.80 25.49
CA GLY A 332 30.21 -8.62 26.23
C GLY A 332 30.41 -8.83 27.73
N ALA A 333 30.03 -9.98 28.31
CA ALA A 333 30.14 -10.26 29.74
C ALA A 333 31.36 -11.11 30.12
N LEU A 334 32.26 -11.43 29.18
CA LEU A 334 33.48 -12.23 29.37
C LEU A 334 34.74 -11.53 28.89
N ALA A 335 34.77 -10.20 28.86
CA ALA A 335 35.99 -9.40 28.60
C ALA A 335 36.34 -8.51 29.79
#